data_587546fb59b6c57f590a58dbed9c8c6f
#
_entry.id   587546fb59b6c57f590a58dbed9c8c6f
#
_cell.length_a   1.000
_cell.length_b   1.000
_cell.length_c   1.000
_cell.angle_alpha   90.00
_cell.angle_beta   90.00
_cell.angle_gamma   90.00
#
_symmetry.space_group_name_H-M   'P 1'
#
loop_
_entity.id
_entity.type
_entity.pdbx_description
1 polymer ?
#
loop_
_entity_poly.entity_id
_entity_poly.type
_entity_poly.pdbx_seq_one_letter_code
_entity_poly.pdbx_strand_id
1 'polypeptide(L)'
;MIPRIRCFLLTLVALLSLSSFPASAAQQQFQVRFKKSIHPEPFTGRVYLFFTRSGREPRLGPSWFQPESFLARDVINWKPGEILEFTPETPGLLAYPKPLAELDLGGYRVQAVARFNDWEPKIGTAAGNGYSEVLSVPSANRPEHPLLTIDQLVPEKSLEETRWRKHFKVRSELLSKFNGRDTFFEAAVLLPQSYYDQPQRKYPVIFSIPGFGGDHTRGFPDKPIAEQNEQGVEFIRVLLNPNCRWGHHVFADSATNGPVGKAFTSEFLPAFEKQFRAIPHPRARFLTGHSSGGWSSLWLQVTYPDQFGGTWSTAPDPVDFRDFQQINVYRPDSNVYQDASGQPRPLARRGSQPILWFEPFSRMEQVLGHGGQLRSFEAVFSPRGADGKPLKLYDRETGKVNPQVAEAWKAYDIRLILEENWEKLAPQLQGKIHVFMGAEDTFYLDGATVLLKQTLDRLNGNIAGDMVVEIHPGKSHSSLLTNELMLRFRKEMVQSFLAHQTEINAAQ
;
A
#
# COMPACT_ATOMS: atom_id res chain seq x y z
N MET A 1 14.60 -50.22 -91.37
CA MET A 1 14.58 -50.36 -89.87
C MET A 1 14.20 -49.04 -89.31
N ILE A 2 12.96 -48.92 -88.79
CA ILE A 2 12.35 -47.68 -88.37
C ILE A 2 12.16 -47.82 -86.80
N PRO A 3 12.75 -46.98 -85.92
CA PRO A 3 12.43 -47.08 -84.50
C PRO A 3 11.15 -46.27 -84.17
N ARG A 4 10.30 -46.92 -83.44
CA ARG A 4 9.05 -46.42 -82.88
C ARG A 4 9.30 -45.40 -81.79
N ILE A 5 8.76 -44.16 -81.94
CA ILE A 5 8.66 -43.13 -80.90
C ILE A 5 7.44 -43.42 -80.01
N ARG A 6 7.66 -43.65 -78.70
CA ARG A 6 6.61 -43.68 -77.70
C ARG A 6 6.37 -42.28 -77.11
N CYS A 7 5.19 -41.71 -77.36
CA CYS A 7 4.71 -40.54 -76.69
C CYS A 7 4.32 -40.88 -75.27
N PHE A 8 4.96 -40.23 -74.25
CA PHE A 8 4.46 -40.21 -72.87
C PHE A 8 3.56 -38.99 -72.69
N LEU A 9 2.29 -39.21 -72.41
CA LEU A 9 1.38 -38.19 -71.88
C LEU A 9 1.66 -37.96 -70.41
N LEU A 10 2.16 -36.77 -70.03
CA LEU A 10 2.26 -36.32 -68.64
C LEU A 10 0.91 -35.68 -68.28
N THR A 11 0.15 -36.32 -67.42
CA THR A 11 -1.06 -35.75 -66.78
C THR A 11 -0.61 -34.93 -65.61
N LEU A 12 -0.72 -33.58 -65.71
CA LEU A 12 -0.46 -32.64 -64.67
C LEU A 12 -1.69 -32.60 -63.72
N VAL A 13 -1.61 -33.28 -62.54
CA VAL A 13 -2.62 -33.14 -61.48
C VAL A 13 -2.28 -31.88 -60.66
N ALA A 14 -3.04 -30.81 -60.88
CA ALA A 14 -2.99 -29.61 -60.04
C ALA A 14 -3.64 -29.89 -58.68
N LEU A 15 -2.81 -30.10 -57.64
CA LEU A 15 -3.23 -30.09 -56.27
C LEU A 15 -3.54 -28.65 -55.84
N LEU A 16 -4.82 -28.32 -55.83
CA LEU A 16 -5.32 -27.12 -55.11
C LEU A 16 -5.16 -27.38 -53.61
N SER A 17 -4.06 -26.89 -53.02
CA SER A 17 -3.95 -26.73 -51.61
C SER A 17 -4.90 -25.64 -51.13
N LEU A 18 -6.05 -26.04 -50.60
CA LEU A 18 -6.92 -25.22 -49.79
C LEU A 18 -6.13 -24.87 -48.53
N SER A 19 -5.46 -23.70 -48.53
CA SER A 19 -4.96 -23.08 -47.32
C SER A 19 -6.20 -22.71 -46.50
N SER A 20 -6.52 -23.55 -45.51
CA SER A 20 -7.43 -23.20 -44.43
C SER A 20 -6.79 -22.05 -43.67
N PHE A 21 -7.22 -20.82 -43.94
CA PHE A 21 -6.97 -19.72 -43.00
C PHE A 21 -7.55 -20.15 -41.66
N PRO A 22 -6.78 -20.09 -40.57
CA PRO A 22 -7.36 -20.34 -39.26
C PRO A 22 -8.50 -19.33 -39.10
N ALA A 23 -9.69 -19.82 -38.78
CA ALA A 23 -10.82 -18.98 -38.43
C ALA A 23 -10.32 -18.03 -37.35
N SER A 24 -10.34 -16.72 -37.62
CA SER A 24 -10.01 -15.70 -36.63
C SER A 24 -10.87 -16.00 -35.39
N ALA A 25 -10.25 -16.41 -34.29
CA ALA A 25 -10.95 -16.55 -33.03
C ALA A 25 -11.69 -15.23 -32.79
N ALA A 26 -13.01 -15.31 -32.56
CA ALA A 26 -13.80 -14.10 -32.31
C ALA A 26 -13.14 -13.30 -31.20
N GLN A 27 -12.63 -12.13 -31.55
CA GLN A 27 -11.89 -11.28 -30.60
C GLN A 27 -12.84 -10.89 -29.46
N GLN A 28 -12.42 -11.08 -28.23
CA GLN A 28 -13.22 -10.70 -27.07
C GLN A 28 -13.32 -9.19 -26.98
N GLN A 29 -14.54 -8.69 -26.89
CA GLN A 29 -14.87 -7.28 -26.80
C GLN A 29 -15.85 -7.07 -25.65
N PHE A 30 -15.73 -5.92 -25.00
CA PHE A 30 -16.62 -5.52 -23.90
C PHE A 30 -17.10 -4.08 -24.13
N GLN A 31 -18.33 -3.83 -23.70
CA GLN A 31 -18.92 -2.51 -23.71
C GLN A 31 -19.28 -2.08 -22.31
N VAL A 32 -19.03 -0.83 -21.97
CA VAL A 32 -19.32 -0.25 -20.66
C VAL A 32 -20.07 1.05 -20.82
N ARG A 33 -21.07 1.29 -19.99
CA ARG A 33 -21.69 2.60 -19.80
C ARG A 33 -21.97 2.84 -18.35
N PHE A 34 -22.21 4.10 -17.95
CA PHE A 34 -22.70 4.43 -16.62
C PHE A 34 -24.02 5.20 -16.69
N LYS A 35 -24.83 5.07 -15.63
CA LYS A 35 -26.13 5.75 -15.53
C LYS A 35 -25.96 7.16 -14.99
N LYS A 36 -26.72 8.12 -15.54
CA LYS A 36 -26.80 9.50 -15.03
C LYS A 36 -27.25 9.58 -13.57
N SER A 37 -28.03 8.59 -13.10
CA SER A 37 -28.52 8.55 -11.72
C SER A 37 -27.46 8.42 -10.64
N ILE A 38 -26.28 7.85 -10.99
CA ILE A 38 -25.17 7.66 -10.06
C ILE A 38 -24.04 8.68 -10.22
N HIS A 39 -23.91 9.26 -11.42
CA HIS A 39 -22.93 10.30 -11.72
C HIS A 39 -23.51 11.18 -12.85
N PRO A 40 -24.07 12.36 -12.53
CA PRO A 40 -24.81 13.15 -13.52
C PRO A 40 -23.92 13.86 -14.54
N GLU A 41 -22.67 14.14 -14.17
CA GLU A 41 -21.71 14.88 -14.99
C GLU A 41 -20.82 13.94 -15.81
N PRO A 42 -20.25 14.44 -16.94
CA PRO A 42 -19.25 13.69 -17.67
C PRO A 42 -18.03 13.36 -16.80
N PHE A 43 -17.52 12.15 -16.96
CA PHE A 43 -16.41 11.63 -16.17
C PHE A 43 -15.07 11.71 -16.91
N THR A 44 -14.04 12.18 -16.21
CA THR A 44 -12.65 12.08 -16.63
C THR A 44 -11.86 11.29 -15.58
N GLY A 45 -11.28 10.16 -15.98
CA GLY A 45 -10.59 9.28 -15.06
C GLY A 45 -10.36 7.90 -15.66
N ARG A 46 -10.23 6.87 -14.81
CA ARG A 46 -9.95 5.50 -15.26
C ARG A 46 -11.14 4.58 -15.02
N VAL A 47 -11.47 3.79 -16.04
CA VAL A 47 -12.50 2.74 -16.02
C VAL A 47 -11.80 1.38 -16.11
N TYR A 48 -12.27 0.41 -15.34
CA TYR A 48 -11.70 -0.91 -15.22
C TYR A 48 -12.69 -2.01 -15.55
N LEU A 49 -12.18 -3.12 -16.07
CA LEU A 49 -12.85 -4.42 -16.13
C LEU A 49 -12.02 -5.42 -15.33
N PHE A 50 -12.56 -5.89 -14.22
CA PHE A 50 -11.93 -6.93 -13.40
C PHE A 50 -12.55 -8.28 -13.71
N PHE A 51 -11.72 -9.29 -13.88
CA PHE A 51 -12.12 -10.64 -14.19
C PHE A 51 -11.74 -11.59 -13.05
N THR A 52 -12.57 -12.61 -12.81
CA THR A 52 -12.24 -13.68 -11.86
C THR A 52 -12.92 -14.98 -12.21
N ARG A 53 -12.26 -16.11 -11.94
CA ARG A 53 -12.86 -17.44 -11.93
C ARG A 53 -13.28 -17.89 -10.52
N SER A 54 -12.87 -17.15 -9.50
CA SER A 54 -13.21 -17.45 -8.12
C SER A 54 -14.63 -17.02 -7.78
N GLY A 55 -15.13 -17.44 -6.60
CA GLY A 55 -16.42 -16.97 -6.06
C GLY A 55 -16.42 -15.51 -5.58
N ARG A 56 -15.24 -14.84 -5.54
CA ARG A 56 -15.12 -13.43 -5.14
C ARG A 56 -15.81 -12.50 -6.13
N GLU A 57 -16.24 -11.36 -5.65
CA GLU A 57 -16.70 -10.27 -6.50
C GLU A 57 -15.50 -9.68 -7.27
N PRO A 58 -15.56 -9.59 -8.64
CA PRO A 58 -14.40 -9.20 -9.45
C PRO A 58 -13.83 -7.83 -9.09
N ARG A 59 -14.69 -6.84 -8.76
CA ARG A 59 -14.26 -5.47 -8.41
C ARG A 59 -13.35 -5.38 -7.18
N LEU A 60 -13.28 -6.42 -6.36
CA LEU A 60 -12.36 -6.46 -5.22
C LEU A 60 -10.89 -6.49 -5.67
N GLY A 61 -10.68 -6.59 -6.97
CA GLY A 61 -9.39 -6.44 -7.65
C GLY A 61 -8.49 -7.66 -7.56
N PRO A 62 -7.34 -7.60 -8.21
CA PRO A 62 -6.40 -8.68 -8.26
C PRO A 62 -5.75 -8.90 -6.89
N SER A 63 -5.47 -10.17 -6.57
CA SER A 63 -4.56 -10.54 -5.48
C SER A 63 -3.12 -10.24 -5.89
N TRP A 64 -2.26 -9.87 -4.94
CA TRP A 64 -0.84 -9.63 -5.20
C TRP A 64 -0.11 -10.90 -5.67
N PHE A 65 -0.41 -12.04 -5.06
CA PHE A 65 0.33 -13.29 -5.29
C PHE A 65 -0.24 -14.15 -6.41
N GLN A 66 -1.50 -13.95 -6.76
CA GLN A 66 -2.19 -14.65 -7.85
C GLN A 66 -3.13 -13.66 -8.54
N PRO A 67 -2.56 -12.66 -9.25
CA PRO A 67 -3.38 -11.65 -9.90
C PRO A 67 -4.13 -12.26 -11.09
N GLU A 68 -5.45 -12.10 -11.08
CA GLU A 68 -6.30 -12.42 -12.21
C GLU A 68 -6.26 -11.29 -13.24
N SER A 69 -6.72 -11.56 -14.46
CA SER A 69 -6.71 -10.59 -15.56
C SER A 69 -7.58 -9.38 -15.26
N PHE A 70 -7.18 -8.24 -15.76
CA PHE A 70 -8.02 -7.03 -15.75
C PHE A 70 -7.58 -6.08 -16.86
N LEU A 71 -8.52 -5.22 -17.27
CA LEU A 71 -8.33 -4.16 -18.26
C LEU A 71 -8.55 -2.81 -17.61
N ALA A 72 -7.91 -1.78 -18.15
CA ALA A 72 -8.17 -0.40 -17.76
C ALA A 72 -8.10 0.53 -18.96
N ARG A 73 -8.91 1.58 -18.93
CA ARG A 73 -8.90 2.62 -19.97
C ARG A 73 -9.08 3.98 -19.32
N ASP A 74 -8.23 4.93 -19.68
CA ASP A 74 -8.40 6.33 -19.31
C ASP A 74 -9.42 6.98 -20.24
N VAL A 75 -10.34 7.74 -19.68
CA VAL A 75 -11.40 8.45 -20.39
C VAL A 75 -11.34 9.95 -20.08
N ILE A 76 -11.71 10.75 -21.06
CA ILE A 76 -11.84 12.20 -20.92
C ILE A 76 -13.25 12.59 -21.33
N ASN A 77 -13.97 13.26 -20.43
CA ASN A 77 -15.32 13.78 -20.67
C ASN A 77 -16.33 12.71 -21.15
N TRP A 78 -16.20 11.47 -20.65
CA TRP A 78 -17.11 10.36 -20.94
C TRP A 78 -18.50 10.64 -20.37
N LYS A 79 -19.53 10.67 -21.25
CA LYS A 79 -20.88 11.10 -20.88
C LYS A 79 -21.71 9.95 -20.30
N PRO A 80 -22.67 10.25 -19.40
CA PRO A 80 -23.65 9.24 -18.95
C PRO A 80 -24.40 8.62 -20.13
N GLY A 81 -24.51 7.29 -20.15
CA GLY A 81 -25.16 6.52 -21.22
C GLY A 81 -24.32 6.27 -22.48
N GLU A 82 -23.22 6.99 -22.66
CA GLU A 82 -22.30 6.79 -23.77
C GLU A 82 -21.58 5.42 -23.61
N ILE A 83 -21.48 4.66 -24.72
CA ILE A 83 -20.81 3.36 -24.73
C ILE A 83 -19.30 3.56 -24.87
N LEU A 84 -18.57 2.97 -23.93
CA LEU A 84 -17.13 2.84 -23.92
C LEU A 84 -16.75 1.44 -24.34
N GLU A 85 -15.97 1.30 -25.40
CA GLU A 85 -15.55 0.00 -25.91
C GLU A 85 -14.18 -0.40 -25.38
N PHE A 86 -14.02 -1.70 -25.12
CA PHE A 86 -12.77 -2.38 -24.79
C PHE A 86 -12.54 -3.47 -25.82
N THR A 87 -11.75 -3.16 -26.83
CA THR A 87 -11.36 -4.05 -27.92
C THR A 87 -9.85 -4.10 -28.04
N PRO A 88 -9.26 -5.13 -28.64
CA PRO A 88 -7.80 -5.18 -28.86
C PRO A 88 -7.24 -3.94 -29.59
N GLU A 89 -8.05 -3.33 -30.46
CA GLU A 89 -7.69 -2.16 -31.25
C GLU A 89 -7.95 -0.82 -30.53
N THR A 90 -8.54 -0.86 -29.33
CA THR A 90 -8.83 0.36 -28.56
C THR A 90 -7.54 1.11 -28.22
N PRO A 91 -7.34 2.35 -28.69
CA PRO A 91 -6.15 3.12 -28.39
C PRO A 91 -6.01 3.37 -26.87
N GLY A 92 -4.80 3.12 -26.35
CA GLY A 92 -4.52 3.34 -24.92
C GLY A 92 -5.16 2.33 -23.98
N LEU A 93 -5.69 1.21 -24.49
CA LEU A 93 -6.14 0.12 -23.64
C LEU A 93 -4.98 -0.46 -22.85
N LEU A 94 -5.11 -0.51 -21.54
CA LEU A 94 -4.18 -1.15 -20.62
C LEU A 94 -4.73 -2.52 -20.24
N ALA A 95 -3.87 -3.52 -20.22
CA ALA A 95 -4.26 -4.90 -19.90
C ALA A 95 -3.19 -5.58 -19.03
N TYR A 96 -3.62 -6.47 -18.16
CA TYR A 96 -2.77 -7.31 -17.35
C TYR A 96 -3.30 -8.76 -17.34
N PRO A 97 -2.47 -9.78 -17.38
CA PRO A 97 -1.00 -9.78 -17.50
C PRO A 97 -0.48 -9.59 -18.92
N LYS A 98 -1.35 -9.69 -19.93
CA LYS A 98 -1.06 -9.63 -21.37
C LYS A 98 -2.04 -8.72 -22.08
N PRO A 99 -1.73 -8.29 -23.32
CA PRO A 99 -2.69 -7.60 -24.18
C PRO A 99 -4.01 -8.37 -24.34
N LEU A 100 -5.14 -7.66 -24.48
CA LEU A 100 -6.47 -8.28 -24.57
C LEU A 100 -6.56 -9.34 -25.69
N ALA A 101 -5.90 -9.13 -26.82
CA ALA A 101 -5.83 -10.09 -27.92
C ALA A 101 -5.24 -11.46 -27.54
N GLU A 102 -4.45 -11.51 -26.47
CA GLU A 102 -3.77 -12.74 -25.98
C GLU A 102 -4.44 -13.35 -24.75
N LEU A 103 -5.50 -12.72 -24.22
CA LEU A 103 -6.20 -13.20 -23.04
C LEU A 103 -7.33 -14.15 -23.43
N ASP A 104 -7.40 -15.32 -22.79
CA ASP A 104 -8.58 -16.19 -22.83
C ASP A 104 -9.43 -15.90 -21.58
N LEU A 105 -10.49 -15.12 -21.77
CA LEU A 105 -11.41 -14.71 -20.69
C LEU A 105 -12.72 -15.54 -20.69
N GLY A 106 -12.86 -16.53 -21.57
CA GLY A 106 -14.04 -17.40 -21.60
C GLY A 106 -14.27 -18.11 -20.26
N GLY A 107 -15.51 -18.06 -19.77
CA GLY A 107 -15.91 -18.64 -18.48
C GLY A 107 -15.48 -17.83 -17.25
N TYR A 108 -14.86 -16.67 -17.42
CA TYR A 108 -14.66 -15.71 -16.32
C TYR A 108 -15.95 -14.99 -15.96
N ARG A 109 -16.00 -14.45 -14.76
CA ARG A 109 -16.96 -13.42 -14.35
C ARG A 109 -16.27 -12.07 -14.46
N VAL A 110 -16.99 -11.07 -14.93
CA VAL A 110 -16.49 -9.72 -15.16
C VAL A 110 -17.33 -8.69 -14.46
N GLN A 111 -16.71 -7.62 -13.98
CA GLN A 111 -17.37 -6.47 -13.39
C GLN A 111 -16.65 -5.19 -13.77
N ALA A 112 -17.41 -4.16 -14.18
CA ALA A 112 -16.88 -2.86 -14.50
C ALA A 112 -16.83 -1.96 -13.27
N VAL A 113 -15.79 -1.13 -13.19
CA VAL A 113 -15.62 -0.09 -12.16
C VAL A 113 -15.22 1.22 -12.80
N ALA A 114 -15.92 2.32 -12.49
CA ALA A 114 -15.47 3.68 -12.78
C ALA A 114 -14.92 4.31 -11.49
N ARG A 115 -13.68 4.78 -11.52
CA ARG A 115 -13.02 5.40 -10.36
C ARG A 115 -13.43 6.87 -10.25
N PHE A 116 -14.69 7.12 -9.87
CA PHE A 116 -15.24 8.48 -9.69
C PHE A 116 -14.56 9.21 -8.52
N ASN A 117 -14.18 8.46 -7.47
CA ASN A 117 -13.40 8.96 -6.35
C ASN A 117 -11.95 8.49 -6.46
N ASP A 118 -11.07 9.36 -6.97
CA ASP A 118 -9.63 9.08 -7.11
C ASP A 118 -8.81 9.52 -5.87
N TRP A 119 -9.47 10.04 -4.82
CA TRP A 119 -8.83 10.42 -3.56
C TRP A 119 -8.63 9.24 -2.60
N GLU A 120 -9.26 8.11 -2.91
CA GLU A 120 -9.08 6.86 -2.19
C GLU A 120 -8.25 5.86 -3.01
N PRO A 121 -7.31 5.13 -2.39
CA PRO A 121 -6.43 4.23 -3.13
C PRO A 121 -7.11 2.94 -3.61
N LYS A 122 -8.18 2.51 -2.93
CA LYS A 122 -8.87 1.23 -3.19
C LYS A 122 -9.90 1.34 -4.29
N ILE A 123 -9.59 0.87 -5.51
CA ILE A 123 -10.42 1.06 -6.71
C ILE A 123 -11.85 0.49 -6.53
N GLY A 124 -11.95 -0.78 -6.19
CA GLY A 124 -13.25 -1.47 -6.16
C GLY A 124 -14.06 -1.31 -4.87
N THR A 125 -13.50 -0.67 -3.85
CA THR A 125 -14.13 -0.56 -2.51
C THR A 125 -14.10 0.85 -1.94
N ALA A 126 -13.54 1.82 -2.66
CA ALA A 126 -13.58 3.22 -2.25
C ALA A 126 -15.00 3.80 -2.41
N ALA A 127 -15.47 4.45 -1.38
CA ALA A 127 -16.79 5.11 -1.37
C ALA A 127 -16.94 6.07 -2.55
N GLY A 128 -18.10 6.04 -3.20
CA GLY A 128 -18.40 6.89 -4.34
C GLY A 128 -17.90 6.37 -5.70
N ASN A 129 -17.08 5.30 -5.75
CA ASN A 129 -16.77 4.65 -7.02
C ASN A 129 -17.98 3.90 -7.57
N GLY A 130 -18.18 3.99 -8.91
CA GLY A 130 -19.26 3.30 -9.59
C GLY A 130 -18.89 1.87 -9.95
N TYR A 131 -19.85 0.93 -9.87
CA TYR A 131 -19.65 -0.44 -10.31
C TYR A 131 -20.89 -1.04 -10.95
N SER A 132 -20.68 -2.08 -11.79
CA SER A 132 -21.75 -2.80 -12.46
C SER A 132 -22.14 -4.07 -11.69
N GLU A 133 -23.26 -4.69 -12.10
CA GLU A 133 -23.51 -6.09 -11.81
C GLU A 133 -22.37 -6.98 -12.38
N VAL A 134 -22.28 -8.18 -11.81
CA VAL A 134 -21.31 -9.19 -12.29
C VAL A 134 -21.94 -9.96 -13.45
N LEU A 135 -21.24 -9.99 -14.60
CA LEU A 135 -21.64 -10.79 -15.75
C LEU A 135 -20.72 -11.97 -15.96
N SER A 136 -21.23 -13.04 -16.58
CA SER A 136 -20.41 -14.14 -17.07
C SER A 136 -19.90 -13.83 -18.46
N VAL A 137 -18.62 -14.09 -18.72
CA VAL A 137 -18.03 -13.93 -20.03
C VAL A 137 -18.32 -15.18 -20.86
N PRO A 138 -19.00 -15.09 -22.02
CA PRO A 138 -19.27 -16.23 -22.89
C PRO A 138 -17.97 -16.90 -23.34
N SER A 139 -18.03 -18.20 -23.65
CA SER A 139 -16.92 -18.89 -24.31
C SER A 139 -16.63 -18.27 -25.67
N ALA A 140 -15.36 -18.30 -26.12
CA ALA A 140 -14.86 -17.62 -27.32
C ALA A 140 -15.63 -17.88 -28.65
N ASN A 141 -16.51 -18.88 -28.70
CA ASN A 141 -17.29 -19.24 -29.90
C ASN A 141 -18.64 -18.50 -30.00
N ARG A 142 -18.96 -17.56 -29.09
CA ARG A 142 -20.17 -16.75 -29.18
C ARG A 142 -19.81 -15.27 -29.39
N PRO A 143 -20.31 -14.60 -30.43
CA PRO A 143 -20.01 -13.19 -30.74
C PRO A 143 -20.85 -12.22 -29.88
N GLU A 144 -21.10 -12.55 -28.62
CA GLU A 144 -21.81 -11.65 -27.72
C GLU A 144 -20.83 -10.69 -27.08
N HIS A 145 -21.07 -9.39 -27.25
CA HIS A 145 -20.32 -8.32 -26.59
C HIS A 145 -21.05 -7.93 -25.30
N PRO A 146 -20.63 -8.40 -24.12
CA PRO A 146 -21.35 -8.08 -22.91
C PRO A 146 -21.31 -6.56 -22.63
N LEU A 147 -22.50 -5.98 -22.46
CA LEU A 147 -22.67 -4.60 -22.05
C LEU A 147 -22.78 -4.52 -20.51
N LEU A 148 -21.75 -3.99 -19.88
CA LEU A 148 -21.74 -3.74 -18.44
C LEU A 148 -22.27 -2.33 -18.18
N THR A 149 -23.32 -2.24 -17.36
CA THR A 149 -23.88 -0.96 -16.96
C THR A 149 -23.49 -0.65 -15.52
N ILE A 150 -22.69 0.40 -15.34
CA ILE A 150 -22.31 0.92 -14.03
C ILE A 150 -23.50 1.71 -13.50
N ASP A 151 -24.19 1.19 -12.50
CA ASP A 151 -25.41 1.76 -11.93
C ASP A 151 -25.50 1.69 -10.40
N GLN A 152 -24.41 1.23 -9.76
CA GLN A 152 -24.28 1.17 -8.31
C GLN A 152 -23.09 2.01 -7.86
N LEU A 153 -23.19 2.59 -6.67
CA LEU A 153 -22.09 3.27 -6.00
C LEU A 153 -21.61 2.45 -4.80
N VAL A 154 -20.30 2.42 -4.61
CA VAL A 154 -19.74 1.88 -3.36
C VAL A 154 -20.17 2.78 -2.21
N PRO A 155 -20.84 2.24 -1.19
CA PRO A 155 -21.31 3.02 -0.05
C PRO A 155 -20.11 3.50 0.81
N GLU A 156 -20.33 4.60 1.53
CA GLU A 156 -19.37 5.04 2.54
C GLU A 156 -19.28 4.00 3.65
N LYS A 157 -18.05 3.67 4.03
CA LYS A 157 -17.81 2.80 5.18
C LYS A 157 -17.67 3.67 6.41
N SER A 158 -18.61 3.54 7.32
CA SER A 158 -18.49 4.11 8.65
C SER A 158 -17.94 3.07 9.62
N LEU A 159 -17.12 3.52 10.56
CA LEU A 159 -16.78 2.73 11.73
C LEU A 159 -18.04 2.63 12.62
N GLU A 160 -18.53 1.42 12.86
CA GLU A 160 -19.61 1.22 13.83
C GLU A 160 -19.11 1.55 15.23
N GLU A 161 -19.68 2.59 15.84
CA GLU A 161 -19.36 2.98 17.19
C GLU A 161 -20.08 2.09 18.21
N THR A 162 -19.36 1.81 19.29
CA THR A 162 -19.90 1.15 20.48
C THR A 162 -19.67 2.01 21.72
N ARG A 163 -20.06 1.52 22.90
CA ARG A 163 -19.67 2.17 24.16
C ARG A 163 -18.17 2.38 24.24
N TRP A 164 -17.37 1.43 23.75
CA TRP A 164 -15.92 1.40 23.92
C TRP A 164 -15.14 1.81 22.67
N ARG A 165 -15.64 1.51 21.48
CA ARG A 165 -15.03 1.87 20.20
C ARG A 165 -15.65 3.15 19.67
N LYS A 166 -14.81 4.16 19.43
CA LYS A 166 -15.20 5.48 18.94
C LYS A 166 -14.55 5.79 17.61
N HIS A 167 -15.23 6.55 16.78
CA HIS A 167 -14.66 7.15 15.59
C HIS A 167 -14.14 8.55 15.94
N PHE A 168 -12.87 8.81 15.60
CA PHE A 168 -12.30 10.13 15.72
C PHE A 168 -11.99 10.66 14.33
N LYS A 169 -12.58 11.80 14.00
CA LYS A 169 -12.40 12.47 12.71
C LYS A 169 -12.14 13.94 12.98
N VAL A 170 -11.02 14.46 12.47
CA VAL A 170 -10.64 15.85 12.63
C VAL A 170 -10.16 16.43 11.31
N ARG A 171 -10.68 17.60 10.94
CA ARG A 171 -10.24 18.32 9.76
C ARG A 171 -8.84 18.88 9.99
N SER A 172 -7.93 18.63 9.04
CA SER A 172 -6.60 19.20 9.03
C SER A 172 -6.58 20.46 8.17
N GLU A 173 -6.23 21.58 8.74
CA GLU A 173 -6.08 22.86 8.03
C GLU A 173 -4.90 22.81 7.07
N LEU A 174 -3.75 22.25 7.53
CA LEU A 174 -2.54 22.12 6.73
C LEU A 174 -2.77 21.24 5.49
N LEU A 175 -3.41 20.06 5.67
CA LEU A 175 -3.68 19.16 4.56
C LEU A 175 -4.81 19.68 3.66
N SER A 176 -5.83 20.33 4.21
CA SER A 176 -6.90 20.93 3.42
C SER A 176 -6.37 22.05 2.51
N LYS A 177 -5.50 22.89 3.04
CA LYS A 177 -4.81 23.94 2.27
C LYS A 177 -3.93 23.34 1.16
N PHE A 178 -3.17 22.29 1.49
CA PHE A 178 -2.29 21.63 0.52
C PHE A 178 -3.06 20.98 -0.61
N ASN A 179 -4.16 20.28 -0.29
CA ASN A 179 -4.97 19.54 -1.25
C ASN A 179 -6.03 20.38 -1.98
N GLY A 180 -6.26 21.63 -1.54
CA GLY A 180 -7.31 22.50 -2.08
C GLY A 180 -8.73 21.99 -1.81
N ARG A 181 -8.92 21.13 -0.80
CA ARG A 181 -10.19 20.53 -0.38
C ARG A 181 -10.13 20.12 1.09
N ASP A 182 -11.30 19.98 1.71
CA ASP A 182 -11.36 19.44 3.05
C ASP A 182 -10.71 18.05 3.13
N THR A 183 -9.73 17.96 4.00
CA THR A 183 -8.96 16.74 4.25
C THR A 183 -8.97 16.46 5.75
N PHE A 184 -9.22 15.20 6.10
CA PHE A 184 -9.43 14.79 7.47
C PHE A 184 -8.43 13.71 7.88
N PHE A 185 -7.99 13.75 9.13
CA PHE A 185 -7.49 12.55 9.80
C PHE A 185 -8.65 11.76 10.36
N GLU A 186 -8.57 10.45 10.26
CA GLU A 186 -9.55 9.52 10.82
C GLU A 186 -8.85 8.42 11.61
N ALA A 187 -9.47 8.00 12.70
CA ALA A 187 -8.97 6.93 13.55
C ALA A 187 -10.11 6.20 14.26
N ALA A 188 -9.90 4.91 14.52
CA ALA A 188 -10.67 4.20 15.53
C ALA A 188 -10.00 4.36 16.90
N VAL A 189 -10.80 4.62 17.91
CA VAL A 189 -10.32 4.80 19.29
C VAL A 189 -10.98 3.74 20.16
N LEU A 190 -10.18 2.91 20.82
CA LEU A 190 -10.66 1.94 21.81
C LEU A 190 -10.34 2.46 23.20
N LEU A 191 -11.43 2.71 23.96
CA LEU A 191 -11.34 3.22 25.32
C LEU A 191 -10.98 2.10 26.31
N PRO A 192 -10.20 2.39 27.35
CA PRO A 192 -9.85 1.41 28.40
C PRO A 192 -11.05 1.06 29.28
N GLN A 193 -10.94 -0.06 30.00
CA GLN A 193 -12.05 -0.61 30.79
C GLN A 193 -12.53 0.35 31.87
N SER A 194 -11.65 1.04 32.58
CA SER A 194 -12.00 1.97 33.65
C SER A 194 -12.48 3.34 33.14
N TYR A 195 -12.55 3.57 31.83
CA TYR A 195 -12.80 4.89 31.25
C TYR A 195 -14.05 5.55 31.78
N TYR A 196 -15.18 4.83 31.93
CA TYR A 196 -16.43 5.40 32.42
C TYR A 196 -16.56 5.37 33.95
N ASP A 197 -15.85 4.45 34.60
CA ASP A 197 -15.90 4.29 36.07
C ASP A 197 -14.96 5.27 36.79
N GLN A 198 -13.95 5.78 36.09
CA GLN A 198 -12.95 6.74 36.60
C GLN A 198 -12.94 8.03 35.75
N PRO A 199 -13.93 8.92 35.87
CA PRO A 199 -14.14 10.06 34.99
C PRO A 199 -13.02 11.11 35.03
N GLN A 200 -12.22 11.14 36.09
CA GLN A 200 -11.11 12.08 36.25
C GLN A 200 -9.75 11.49 35.80
N ARG A 201 -9.71 10.19 35.55
CA ARG A 201 -8.46 9.52 35.16
C ARG A 201 -8.10 9.88 33.73
N LYS A 202 -6.83 10.26 33.52
CA LYS A 202 -6.19 10.39 32.21
C LYS A 202 -5.38 9.14 31.90
N TYR A 203 -5.17 8.87 30.62
CA TYR A 203 -4.58 7.63 30.12
C TYR A 203 -3.42 7.88 29.16
N PRO A 204 -2.34 7.09 29.22
CA PRO A 204 -1.37 7.03 28.14
C PRO A 204 -2.03 6.45 26.87
N VAL A 205 -1.43 6.73 25.71
CA VAL A 205 -2.00 6.39 24.40
C VAL A 205 -1.03 5.53 23.61
N ILE A 206 -1.57 4.50 22.94
CA ILE A 206 -0.86 3.74 21.90
C ILE A 206 -1.47 4.06 20.55
N PHE A 207 -0.70 4.73 19.68
CA PHE A 207 -1.03 4.98 18.29
C PHE A 207 -0.52 3.82 17.44
N SER A 208 -1.44 3.06 16.86
CA SER A 208 -1.16 1.93 15.97
C SER A 208 -1.35 2.33 14.52
N ILE A 209 -0.35 2.10 13.68
CA ILE A 209 -0.39 2.40 12.26
C ILE A 209 -0.44 1.08 11.48
N PRO A 210 -1.51 0.83 10.71
CA PRO A 210 -1.60 -0.40 9.92
C PRO A 210 -0.62 -0.37 8.74
N GLY A 211 -0.27 -1.55 8.22
CA GLY A 211 0.49 -1.69 7.00
C GLY A 211 -0.31 -1.28 5.76
N PHE A 212 0.33 -1.35 4.59
CA PHE A 212 -0.28 -0.98 3.33
C PHE A 212 -1.62 -1.70 3.09
N GLY A 213 -2.62 -0.94 2.64
CA GLY A 213 -3.98 -1.43 2.41
C GLY A 213 -4.83 -1.59 3.67
N GLY A 214 -4.26 -1.43 4.88
CA GLY A 214 -5.00 -1.34 6.12
C GLY A 214 -5.68 0.03 6.30
N ASP A 215 -6.67 0.09 7.19
CA ASP A 215 -7.35 1.32 7.57
C ASP A 215 -7.90 1.20 9.01
N HIS A 216 -8.47 2.28 9.52
CA HIS A 216 -9.00 2.37 10.88
C HIS A 216 -10.35 1.63 11.07
N THR A 217 -11.03 1.21 10.00
CA THR A 217 -12.38 0.63 10.10
C THR A 217 -12.38 -0.83 10.57
N ARG A 218 -11.22 -1.47 10.60
CA ARG A 218 -11.04 -2.86 11.02
C ARG A 218 -9.88 -2.96 12.00
N GLY A 219 -9.98 -3.88 12.95
CA GLY A 219 -8.85 -4.22 13.83
C GLY A 219 -9.11 -4.01 15.32
N PHE A 220 -10.10 -3.21 15.74
CA PHE A 220 -10.47 -3.10 17.13
C PHE A 220 -11.75 -3.88 17.45
N PRO A 221 -11.75 -4.62 18.60
CA PRO A 221 -12.96 -5.26 19.10
C PRO A 221 -13.98 -4.20 19.55
N ASP A 222 -15.18 -4.64 19.85
CA ASP A 222 -16.25 -3.82 20.43
C ASP A 222 -16.15 -3.67 21.97
N LYS A 223 -15.15 -4.31 22.58
CA LYS A 223 -14.89 -4.33 24.03
C LYS A 223 -13.47 -3.89 24.33
N PRO A 224 -13.22 -3.36 25.55
CA PRO A 224 -11.86 -3.04 25.97
C PRO A 224 -10.95 -4.26 25.92
N ILE A 225 -9.68 -4.03 25.59
CA ILE A 225 -8.65 -5.05 25.71
C ILE A 225 -8.23 -5.06 27.19
N ALA A 226 -8.37 -6.21 27.84
CA ALA A 226 -7.90 -6.38 29.22
C ALA A 226 -6.38 -6.21 29.26
N GLU A 227 -5.93 -5.30 30.11
CA GLU A 227 -4.50 -5.06 30.32
C GLU A 227 -3.93 -6.10 31.27
N GLN A 228 -2.96 -6.85 30.80
CA GLN A 228 -2.29 -7.90 31.59
C GLN A 228 -1.03 -7.33 32.24
N ASN A 229 -1.23 -6.42 33.21
CA ASN A 229 -0.15 -5.88 34.03
C ASN A 229 -0.60 -5.68 35.49
N GLU A 230 0.30 -5.94 36.41
CA GLU A 230 0.06 -5.83 37.84
C GLU A 230 -0.02 -4.37 38.33
N GLN A 231 0.45 -3.44 37.52
CA GLN A 231 0.52 -2.02 37.86
C GLN A 231 -0.77 -1.27 37.56
N GLY A 232 -1.76 -1.91 36.96
CA GLY A 232 -3.07 -1.31 36.62
C GLY A 232 -2.98 -0.17 35.59
N VAL A 233 -1.93 -0.13 34.75
CA VAL A 233 -1.82 0.83 33.66
C VAL A 233 -2.75 0.41 32.54
N GLU A 234 -3.63 1.30 32.13
CA GLU A 234 -4.53 1.12 31.00
C GLU A 234 -4.22 2.17 29.92
N PHE A 235 -4.37 1.79 28.65
CA PHE A 235 -4.11 2.66 27.50
C PHE A 235 -5.40 2.98 26.73
N ILE A 236 -5.52 4.20 26.25
CA ILE A 236 -6.36 4.49 25.09
C ILE A 236 -5.58 3.94 23.87
N ARG A 237 -6.26 3.15 23.03
CA ARG A 237 -5.65 2.60 21.80
C ARG A 237 -6.26 3.28 20.59
N VAL A 238 -5.41 3.71 19.68
CA VAL A 238 -5.80 4.44 18.48
C VAL A 238 -5.29 3.70 17.26
N LEU A 239 -6.20 3.32 16.36
CA LEU A 239 -5.84 2.77 15.06
C LEU A 239 -6.02 3.86 14.01
N LEU A 240 -4.92 4.32 13.46
CA LEU A 240 -4.88 5.44 12.53
C LEU A 240 -5.25 5.01 11.10
N ASN A 241 -5.78 5.95 10.31
CA ASN A 241 -5.98 5.77 8.87
C ASN A 241 -4.80 6.37 8.10
N PRO A 242 -3.94 5.58 7.46
CA PRO A 242 -2.81 6.07 6.69
C PRO A 242 -3.13 6.24 5.20
N ASN A 243 -4.36 5.97 4.77
CA ASN A 243 -4.73 6.00 3.36
C ASN A 243 -4.81 7.43 2.83
N CYS A 244 -4.33 7.60 1.62
CA CYS A 244 -4.43 8.84 0.86
C CYS A 244 -4.59 8.52 -0.63
N ARG A 245 -4.82 9.54 -1.45
CA ARG A 245 -4.94 9.41 -2.92
C ARG A 245 -3.87 8.50 -3.54
N TRP A 246 -2.63 8.60 -3.06
CA TRP A 246 -1.47 7.94 -3.63
C TRP A 246 -1.13 6.59 -2.99
N GLY A 247 -1.92 6.14 -2.03
CA GLY A 247 -1.72 4.88 -1.32
C GLY A 247 -1.60 5.08 0.19
N HIS A 248 -0.44 4.83 0.75
CA HIS A 248 -0.13 4.97 2.17
C HIS A 248 0.83 6.17 2.36
N HIS A 249 0.43 7.20 3.12
CA HIS A 249 1.27 8.41 3.31
C HIS A 249 2.37 8.25 4.35
N VAL A 250 2.46 7.13 5.01
CA VAL A 250 3.44 6.76 6.05
C VAL A 250 3.72 7.84 7.11
N PHE A 251 2.80 8.78 7.28
CA PHE A 251 2.93 9.95 8.18
C PHE A 251 4.17 10.80 7.95
N ALA A 252 4.73 10.77 6.73
CA ALA A 252 5.85 11.61 6.35
C ALA A 252 5.38 12.89 5.66
N ASP A 253 6.09 13.98 5.92
CA ASP A 253 5.95 15.21 5.13
C ASP A 253 6.56 14.97 3.77
N SER A 254 5.81 15.22 2.69
CA SER A 254 6.28 14.95 1.33
C SER A 254 5.76 15.95 0.32
N ALA A 255 6.48 16.07 -0.80
CA ALA A 255 6.11 16.98 -1.88
C ALA A 255 4.75 16.62 -2.52
N THR A 256 4.34 15.35 -2.48
CA THR A 256 3.11 14.88 -3.12
C THR A 256 1.95 14.71 -2.16
N ASN A 257 2.18 14.22 -0.93
CA ASN A 257 1.11 14.02 0.07
C ASN A 257 0.92 15.23 1.00
N GLY A 258 1.83 16.19 0.97
CA GLY A 258 1.80 17.37 1.84
C GLY A 258 2.43 17.15 3.23
N PRO A 259 2.22 18.10 4.15
CA PRO A 259 2.86 18.09 5.47
C PRO A 259 2.13 17.17 6.46
N VAL A 260 2.09 15.85 6.18
CA VAL A 260 1.28 14.89 6.94
C VAL A 260 1.80 14.69 8.37
N GLY A 261 3.11 14.55 8.55
CA GLY A 261 3.71 14.38 9.87
C GLY A 261 3.55 15.64 10.74
N LYS A 262 3.78 16.80 10.13
CA LYS A 262 3.55 18.09 10.79
C LYS A 262 2.08 18.25 11.19
N ALA A 263 1.14 17.97 10.30
CA ALA A 263 -0.29 18.04 10.58
C ALA A 263 -0.71 17.05 11.67
N PHE A 264 -0.16 15.83 11.65
CA PHE A 264 -0.42 14.83 12.68
C PHE A 264 0.01 15.34 14.08
N THR A 265 1.23 15.87 14.18
CA THR A 265 1.76 16.31 15.48
C THR A 265 1.17 17.62 15.96
N SER A 266 0.86 18.58 15.06
CA SER A 266 0.40 19.92 15.45
C SER A 266 -1.13 20.11 15.43
N GLU A 267 -1.89 19.23 14.77
CA GLU A 267 -3.36 19.35 14.66
C GLU A 267 -4.07 18.11 15.24
N PHE A 268 -3.69 16.89 14.78
CA PHE A 268 -4.36 15.68 15.26
C PHE A 268 -4.14 15.43 16.74
N LEU A 269 -2.88 15.40 17.20
CA LEU A 269 -2.56 15.10 18.62
C LEU A 269 -3.26 16.04 19.59
N PRO A 270 -3.21 17.39 19.44
CA PRO A 270 -3.90 18.31 20.35
C PRO A 270 -5.43 18.14 20.32
N ALA A 271 -6.02 17.92 19.13
CA ALA A 271 -7.45 17.72 19.01
C ALA A 271 -7.90 16.38 19.66
N PHE A 272 -7.11 15.33 19.48
CA PHE A 272 -7.33 14.03 20.10
C PHE A 272 -7.29 14.12 21.63
N GLU A 273 -6.26 14.75 22.19
CA GLU A 273 -6.05 14.91 23.62
C GLU A 273 -7.14 15.77 24.28
N LYS A 274 -7.65 16.74 23.55
CA LYS A 274 -8.79 17.56 24.01
C LYS A 274 -10.10 16.75 24.06
N GLN A 275 -10.31 15.84 23.11
CA GLN A 275 -11.55 15.07 23.02
C GLN A 275 -11.56 13.85 23.95
N PHE A 276 -10.43 13.18 24.05
CA PHE A 276 -10.25 11.98 24.89
C PHE A 276 -9.36 12.34 26.08
N ARG A 277 -9.59 11.71 27.21
CA ARG A 277 -8.80 11.92 28.44
C ARG A 277 -7.38 11.30 28.31
N ALA A 278 -6.67 11.69 27.27
CA ALA A 278 -5.29 11.36 27.05
C ALA A 278 -4.37 12.27 27.87
N ILE A 279 -3.23 11.73 28.30
CA ILE A 279 -2.18 12.50 28.96
C ILE A 279 -1.41 13.27 27.88
N PRO A 280 -1.42 14.64 27.90
CA PRO A 280 -0.79 15.45 26.87
C PRO A 280 0.72 15.59 27.11
N HIS A 281 1.42 14.47 27.21
CA HIS A 281 2.85 14.42 27.46
C HIS A 281 3.55 13.45 26.52
N PRO A 282 4.73 13.77 25.94
CA PRO A 282 5.43 12.88 25.02
C PRO A 282 5.67 11.47 25.58
N ARG A 283 6.09 11.38 26.84
CA ARG A 283 6.34 10.09 27.51
C ARG A 283 5.09 9.23 27.76
N ALA A 284 3.90 9.76 27.47
CA ALA A 284 2.64 9.03 27.53
C ALA A 284 2.06 8.69 26.13
N ARG A 285 2.80 8.99 25.03
CA ARG A 285 2.41 8.70 23.64
C ARG A 285 3.34 7.65 23.06
N PHE A 286 2.82 6.49 22.76
CA PHE A 286 3.57 5.37 22.19
C PHE A 286 3.14 5.09 20.78
N LEU A 287 4.08 4.68 19.93
CA LEU A 287 3.87 4.33 18.54
C LEU A 287 4.06 2.83 18.32
N THR A 288 3.24 2.22 17.50
CA THR A 288 3.47 0.87 17.00
C THR A 288 2.96 0.75 15.58
N GLY A 289 3.54 -0.17 14.83
CA GLY A 289 3.09 -0.45 13.48
C GLY A 289 3.76 -1.68 12.89
N HIS A 290 3.21 -2.16 11.79
CA HIS A 290 3.70 -3.31 11.06
C HIS A 290 3.86 -2.96 9.59
N SER A 291 4.94 -3.45 8.92
CA SER A 291 5.17 -3.20 7.50
C SER A 291 5.29 -1.69 7.22
N SER A 292 4.52 -1.11 6.29
CA SER A 292 4.46 0.35 6.07
C SER A 292 4.09 1.12 7.35
N GLY A 293 3.28 0.52 8.24
CA GLY A 293 3.01 1.07 9.57
C GLY A 293 4.22 1.02 10.50
N GLY A 294 5.04 -0.02 10.37
CA GLY A 294 6.31 -0.16 11.10
C GLY A 294 7.29 0.95 10.69
N TRP A 295 7.46 1.17 9.41
CA TRP A 295 8.24 2.29 8.89
C TRP A 295 7.70 3.63 9.37
N SER A 296 6.37 3.82 9.30
CA SER A 296 5.70 5.06 9.73
C SER A 296 5.92 5.37 11.21
N SER A 297 5.81 4.37 12.08
CA SER A 297 6.00 4.54 13.53
C SER A 297 7.45 4.89 13.86
N LEU A 298 8.40 4.26 13.16
CA LEU A 298 9.82 4.57 13.32
C LEU A 298 10.16 5.96 12.76
N TRP A 299 9.61 6.32 11.58
CA TRP A 299 9.76 7.64 10.98
C TRP A 299 9.29 8.76 11.91
N LEU A 300 8.07 8.63 12.46
CA LEU A 300 7.53 9.62 13.40
C LEU A 300 8.41 9.77 14.65
N GLN A 301 8.92 8.65 15.20
CA GLN A 301 9.79 8.70 16.37
C GLN A 301 11.13 9.39 16.06
N VAL A 302 11.72 9.14 14.89
CA VAL A 302 13.02 9.72 14.50
C VAL A 302 12.88 11.20 14.11
N THR A 303 11.79 11.54 13.39
CA THR A 303 11.57 12.90 12.88
C THR A 303 11.02 13.86 13.95
N TYR A 304 10.21 13.35 14.89
CA TYR A 304 9.59 14.10 15.98
C TYR A 304 9.94 13.48 17.34
N PRO A 305 11.24 13.43 17.72
CA PRO A 305 11.71 12.67 18.89
C PRO A 305 11.22 13.24 20.23
N ASP A 306 10.79 14.48 20.25
CA ASP A 306 10.20 15.21 21.38
C ASP A 306 8.68 15.02 21.51
N GLN A 307 8.03 14.36 20.56
CA GLN A 307 6.58 14.16 20.56
C GLN A 307 6.14 12.79 21.09
N PHE A 308 7.03 11.80 21.12
CA PHE A 308 6.69 10.41 21.46
C PHE A 308 7.64 9.80 22.48
N GLY A 309 7.10 8.93 23.33
CA GLY A 309 7.82 8.22 24.38
C GLY A 309 8.51 6.95 23.93
N GLY A 310 8.20 6.45 22.74
CA GLY A 310 8.83 5.26 22.15
C GLY A 310 8.03 4.66 21.00
N THR A 311 8.71 3.91 20.14
CA THR A 311 8.15 3.15 19.03
C THR A 311 8.49 1.67 19.12
N TRP A 312 7.52 0.80 18.82
CA TRP A 312 7.65 -0.65 18.65
C TRP A 312 7.28 -0.98 17.21
N SER A 313 8.29 -0.91 16.35
CA SER A 313 8.17 -1.11 14.90
C SER A 313 8.41 -2.57 14.55
N THR A 314 7.50 -3.19 13.80
CA THR A 314 7.62 -4.58 13.37
C THR A 314 7.68 -4.69 11.86
N ALA A 315 8.64 -5.47 11.36
CA ALA A 315 8.87 -5.72 9.94
C ALA A 315 8.71 -4.44 9.09
N PRO A 316 9.39 -3.32 9.44
CA PRO A 316 9.23 -2.07 8.71
C PRO A 316 9.57 -2.23 7.23
N ASP A 317 8.91 -1.45 6.37
CA ASP A 317 9.36 -1.23 4.98
C ASP A 317 10.84 -0.78 4.99
N PRO A 318 11.56 -0.79 3.86
CA PRO A 318 13.00 -0.55 3.84
C PRO A 318 13.40 0.73 4.59
N VAL A 319 14.20 0.57 5.62
CA VAL A 319 14.72 1.66 6.47
C VAL A 319 16.12 2.12 6.07
N ASP A 320 16.71 1.44 5.09
CA ASP A 320 17.99 1.72 4.44
C ASP A 320 17.86 1.44 2.94
N PHE A 321 17.93 2.46 2.13
CA PHE A 321 17.70 2.32 0.69
C PHE A 321 18.93 1.81 -0.08
N ARG A 322 20.03 1.45 0.60
CA ARG A 322 21.07 0.57 0.05
C ARG A 322 20.58 -0.87 -0.08
N ASP A 323 19.49 -1.22 0.62
CA ASP A 323 18.78 -2.48 0.47
C ASP A 323 17.26 -2.23 0.40
N PHE A 324 16.80 -1.57 -0.66
CA PHE A 324 15.38 -1.42 -0.93
C PHE A 324 14.85 -2.71 -1.55
N GLN A 325 14.49 -3.69 -0.69
CA GLN A 325 14.09 -5.03 -1.10
C GLN A 325 15.15 -5.68 -2.05
N GLN A 326 16.38 -5.77 -1.57
CA GLN A 326 17.57 -6.28 -2.28
C GLN A 326 18.09 -5.35 -3.40
N ILE A 327 17.62 -4.12 -3.49
CA ILE A 327 18.05 -3.14 -4.50
C ILE A 327 18.78 -1.99 -3.80
N ASN A 328 20.04 -1.76 -4.17
CA ASN A 328 20.72 -0.53 -3.78
C ASN A 328 20.33 0.57 -4.77
N VAL A 329 19.35 1.41 -4.40
CA VAL A 329 18.84 2.46 -5.30
C VAL A 329 19.84 3.58 -5.58
N TYR A 330 20.92 3.68 -4.79
CA TYR A 330 21.93 4.72 -4.93
C TYR A 330 23.02 4.38 -5.96
N ARG A 331 23.09 3.14 -6.43
CA ARG A 331 24.05 2.78 -7.48
C ARG A 331 23.60 3.30 -8.83
N PRO A 332 24.50 3.87 -9.64
CA PRO A 332 24.13 4.47 -10.94
C PRO A 332 23.55 3.50 -11.96
N ASP A 333 23.87 2.22 -11.84
CA ASP A 333 23.46 1.13 -12.75
C ASP A 333 22.35 0.26 -12.17
N SER A 334 21.71 0.68 -11.06
CA SER A 334 20.66 -0.08 -10.41
C SER A 334 19.46 -0.28 -11.32
N ASN A 335 18.95 -1.51 -11.27
CA ASN A 335 17.75 -1.91 -11.97
C ASN A 335 16.81 -2.65 -11.01
N VAL A 336 15.52 -2.27 -10.99
CA VAL A 336 14.53 -2.88 -10.10
C VAL A 336 13.98 -4.20 -10.63
N TYR A 337 14.12 -4.49 -11.92
CA TYR A 337 13.60 -5.71 -12.55
C TYR A 337 14.61 -6.84 -12.59
N GLN A 338 15.89 -6.50 -12.70
CA GLN A 338 16.98 -7.46 -12.89
C GLN A 338 18.14 -7.14 -11.95
N ASP A 339 18.82 -8.18 -11.52
CA ASP A 339 20.08 -8.05 -10.80
C ASP A 339 21.26 -7.82 -11.77
N ALA A 340 22.48 -7.70 -11.23
CA ALA A 340 23.68 -7.46 -12.01
C ALA A 340 24.02 -8.62 -13.00
N SER A 341 23.45 -9.80 -12.80
CA SER A 341 23.60 -10.96 -13.70
C SER A 341 22.47 -11.07 -14.73
N GLY A 342 21.51 -10.13 -14.71
CA GLY A 342 20.34 -10.13 -15.59
C GLY A 342 19.22 -11.05 -15.13
N GLN A 343 19.29 -11.61 -13.91
CA GLN A 343 18.22 -12.46 -13.38
C GLN A 343 17.06 -11.59 -12.85
N PRO A 344 15.80 -12.04 -13.04
CA PRO A 344 14.65 -11.32 -12.49
C PRO A 344 14.74 -11.16 -10.98
N ARG A 345 14.46 -9.96 -10.48
CA ARG A 345 14.43 -9.69 -9.04
C ARG A 345 13.14 -10.16 -8.40
N PRO A 346 13.22 -10.97 -7.34
CA PRO A 346 12.06 -11.33 -6.56
C PRO A 346 11.59 -10.12 -5.71
N LEU A 347 10.27 -9.99 -5.57
CA LEU A 347 9.62 -9.03 -4.68
C LEU A 347 9.10 -9.69 -3.40
N ALA A 348 8.75 -10.98 -3.49
CA ALA A 348 8.31 -11.73 -2.32
C ALA A 348 8.77 -13.19 -2.38
N ARG A 349 8.92 -13.79 -1.17
CA ARG A 349 9.33 -15.18 -0.97
C ARG A 349 8.43 -15.89 0.04
N ARG A 350 8.48 -17.23 -0.02
CA ARG A 350 8.00 -18.11 1.04
C ARG A 350 9.17 -19.01 1.45
N GLY A 351 9.71 -18.78 2.64
CA GLY A 351 11.03 -19.31 2.99
C GLY A 351 12.08 -18.81 1.99
N SER A 352 12.83 -19.71 1.37
CA SER A 352 13.82 -19.39 0.32
C SER A 352 13.25 -19.30 -1.10
N GLN A 353 11.96 -19.66 -1.32
CA GLN A 353 11.36 -19.74 -2.65
C GLN A 353 10.74 -18.42 -3.07
N PRO A 354 11.19 -17.76 -4.15
CA PRO A 354 10.52 -16.61 -4.73
C PRO A 354 9.11 -16.95 -5.19
N ILE A 355 8.13 -16.09 -4.88
CA ILE A 355 6.72 -16.27 -5.25
C ILE A 355 6.12 -15.07 -5.96
N LEU A 356 6.85 -13.96 -6.04
CA LEU A 356 6.45 -12.73 -6.72
C LEU A 356 7.69 -12.00 -7.21
N TRP A 357 7.61 -11.37 -8.39
CA TRP A 357 8.71 -10.62 -9.00
C TRP A 357 8.35 -9.15 -9.22
N PHE A 358 9.36 -8.29 -9.19
CA PHE A 358 9.19 -6.84 -9.33
C PHE A 358 8.54 -6.43 -10.64
N GLU A 359 9.00 -6.96 -11.78
CA GLU A 359 8.49 -6.53 -13.09
C GLU A 359 7.01 -6.83 -13.26
N PRO A 360 6.50 -8.08 -13.09
CA PRO A 360 5.07 -8.36 -13.18
C PRO A 360 4.23 -7.53 -12.21
N PHE A 361 4.72 -7.33 -10.98
CA PHE A 361 4.01 -6.52 -9.98
C PHE A 361 3.97 -5.04 -10.37
N SER A 362 5.08 -4.48 -10.84
CA SER A 362 5.14 -3.11 -11.35
C SER A 362 4.22 -2.89 -12.56
N ARG A 363 4.16 -3.86 -13.49
CA ARG A 363 3.24 -3.84 -14.63
C ARG A 363 1.78 -3.90 -14.18
N MET A 364 1.46 -4.73 -13.20
CA MET A 364 0.13 -4.76 -12.58
C MET A 364 -0.26 -3.39 -12.02
N GLU A 365 0.60 -2.77 -11.21
CA GLU A 365 0.34 -1.43 -10.66
C GLU A 365 0.25 -0.35 -11.76
N GLN A 366 0.95 -0.51 -12.88
CA GLN A 366 0.85 0.42 -14.00
C GLN A 366 -0.55 0.43 -14.60
N VAL A 367 -1.17 -0.74 -14.74
CA VAL A 367 -2.56 -0.85 -15.22
C VAL A 367 -3.55 -0.36 -14.14
N LEU A 368 -3.33 -0.68 -12.86
CA LEU A 368 -4.17 -0.17 -11.75
C LEU A 368 -4.08 1.35 -11.59
N GLY A 369 -2.95 1.97 -11.90
CA GLY A 369 -2.72 3.41 -11.75
C GLY A 369 -2.11 3.79 -10.40
N HIS A 370 -2.49 4.95 -9.85
CA HIS A 370 -1.99 5.41 -8.56
C HIS A 370 -2.67 4.69 -7.39
N GLY A 371 -2.01 4.67 -6.24
CA GLY A 371 -2.53 4.07 -5.00
C GLY A 371 -2.00 2.66 -4.70
N GLY A 372 -1.12 2.10 -5.56
CA GLY A 372 -0.41 0.85 -5.30
C GLY A 372 0.78 1.01 -4.35
N GLN A 373 1.36 -0.11 -3.88
CA GLN A 373 2.46 -0.10 -2.91
C GLN A 373 3.72 0.59 -3.44
N LEU A 374 4.21 0.21 -4.64
CA LEU A 374 5.39 0.84 -5.24
C LEU A 374 5.15 2.31 -5.58
N ARG A 375 3.91 2.62 -6.00
CA ARG A 375 3.49 4.00 -6.29
C ARG A 375 3.40 4.85 -5.04
N SER A 376 3.02 4.28 -3.89
CA SER A 376 2.97 5.01 -2.64
C SER A 376 4.35 5.40 -2.13
N PHE A 377 5.37 4.55 -2.33
CA PHE A 377 6.76 4.91 -2.01
C PHE A 377 7.23 6.12 -2.83
N GLU A 378 6.95 6.12 -4.13
CA GLU A 378 7.28 7.28 -4.98
C GLU A 378 6.53 8.54 -4.55
N ALA A 379 5.27 8.42 -4.17
CA ALA A 379 4.48 9.56 -3.70
C ALA A 379 5.00 10.17 -2.40
N VAL A 380 5.65 9.37 -1.56
CA VAL A 380 6.28 9.84 -0.33
C VAL A 380 7.70 10.35 -0.58
N PHE A 381 8.53 9.56 -1.25
CA PHE A 381 9.97 9.77 -1.25
C PHE A 381 10.48 10.58 -2.46
N SER A 382 9.71 10.63 -3.56
CA SER A 382 10.14 11.33 -4.77
C SER A 382 9.76 12.81 -4.78
N PRO A 383 10.52 13.65 -5.48
CA PRO A 383 10.08 14.99 -5.84
C PRO A 383 8.77 14.97 -6.64
N ARG A 384 8.02 16.05 -6.58
CA ARG A 384 6.80 16.25 -7.35
C ARG A 384 7.11 16.86 -8.71
N GLY A 385 6.61 16.25 -9.79
CA GLY A 385 6.74 16.77 -11.13
C GLY A 385 5.82 17.97 -11.41
N ALA A 386 6.03 18.62 -12.55
CA ALA A 386 5.22 19.76 -13.00
C ALA A 386 3.74 19.40 -13.24
N ASP A 387 3.45 18.13 -13.52
CA ASP A 387 2.09 17.57 -13.65
C ASP A 387 1.41 17.28 -12.31
N GLY A 388 2.06 17.61 -11.21
CA GLY A 388 1.56 17.38 -9.86
C GLY A 388 1.68 15.95 -9.36
N LYS A 389 2.31 15.04 -10.13
CA LYS A 389 2.52 13.62 -9.77
C LYS A 389 3.93 13.42 -9.23
N PRO A 390 4.16 12.34 -8.45
CA PRO A 390 5.52 11.99 -8.04
C PRO A 390 6.38 11.61 -9.24
N LEU A 391 7.65 12.02 -9.24
CA LEU A 391 8.62 11.54 -10.20
C LEU A 391 8.87 10.05 -9.98
N LYS A 392 9.02 9.32 -11.08
CA LYS A 392 9.24 7.87 -11.03
C LYS A 392 10.67 7.56 -10.58
N LEU A 393 10.81 6.66 -9.60
CA LEU A 393 12.14 6.18 -9.18
C LEU A 393 12.85 5.43 -10.31
N TYR A 394 12.10 4.74 -11.16
CA TYR A 394 12.67 3.92 -12.23
C TYR A 394 11.82 3.99 -13.50
N ASP A 395 12.45 3.77 -14.63
CA ASP A 395 11.80 3.61 -15.93
C ASP A 395 10.94 2.34 -15.96
N ARG A 396 9.68 2.46 -16.37
CA ARG A 396 8.69 1.36 -16.28
C ARG A 396 8.89 0.26 -17.31
N GLU A 397 9.59 0.55 -18.39
CA GLU A 397 9.85 -0.45 -19.44
C GLU A 397 11.13 -1.23 -19.14
N THR A 398 12.16 -0.54 -18.69
CA THR A 398 13.49 -1.10 -18.52
C THR A 398 13.85 -1.48 -17.08
N GLY A 399 13.13 -0.95 -16.10
CA GLY A 399 13.44 -1.10 -14.67
C GLY A 399 14.64 -0.27 -14.19
N LYS A 400 15.28 0.52 -15.06
CA LYS A 400 16.48 1.32 -14.71
C LYS A 400 16.13 2.42 -13.72
N VAL A 401 16.87 2.49 -12.61
CA VAL A 401 16.69 3.52 -11.58
C VAL A 401 17.12 4.89 -12.09
N ASN A 402 16.32 5.91 -11.75
CA ASN A 402 16.66 7.31 -12.00
C ASN A 402 17.53 7.83 -10.85
N PRO A 403 18.82 8.13 -11.07
CA PRO A 403 19.73 8.50 -9.99
C PRO A 403 19.39 9.84 -9.34
N GLN A 404 18.78 10.79 -10.08
CA GLN A 404 18.38 12.08 -9.51
C GLN A 404 17.20 11.91 -8.53
N VAL A 405 16.26 11.01 -8.84
CA VAL A 405 15.14 10.69 -7.94
C VAL A 405 15.65 9.89 -6.75
N ALA A 406 16.54 8.91 -6.97
CA ALA A 406 17.15 8.14 -5.90
C ALA A 406 17.95 9.02 -4.91
N GLU A 407 18.64 10.05 -5.41
CA GLU A 407 19.33 11.03 -4.55
C GLU A 407 18.35 11.76 -3.63
N ALA A 408 17.17 12.18 -4.14
CA ALA A 408 16.15 12.83 -3.34
C ALA A 408 15.56 11.90 -2.26
N TRP A 409 15.57 10.58 -2.48
CA TRP A 409 15.09 9.59 -1.51
C TRP A 409 15.93 9.52 -0.24
N LYS A 410 17.19 9.97 -0.27
CA LYS A 410 18.05 10.04 0.92
C LYS A 410 17.43 10.80 2.09
N ALA A 411 16.59 11.80 1.81
CA ALA A 411 15.87 12.56 2.83
C ALA A 411 14.88 11.71 3.65
N TYR A 412 14.57 10.49 3.20
CA TYR A 412 13.66 9.54 3.85
C TYR A 412 14.34 8.23 4.27
N ASP A 413 15.64 8.09 4.03
CA ASP A 413 16.43 6.93 4.48
C ASP A 413 16.69 7.06 5.98
N ILE A 414 15.91 6.32 6.79
CA ILE A 414 15.92 6.43 8.26
C ILE A 414 17.32 6.10 8.81
N ARG A 415 17.99 5.08 8.27
CA ARG A 415 19.35 4.73 8.68
C ARG A 415 20.33 5.87 8.39
N LEU A 416 20.25 6.48 7.21
CA LEU A 416 21.12 7.60 6.83
C LEU A 416 20.87 8.82 7.71
N ILE A 417 19.60 9.17 7.97
CA ILE A 417 19.23 10.27 8.86
C ILE A 417 19.82 10.06 10.26
N LEU A 418 19.72 8.85 10.81
CA LEU A 418 20.29 8.52 12.11
C LEU A 418 21.82 8.63 12.08
N GLU A 419 22.48 8.12 11.03
CA GLU A 419 23.94 8.18 10.90
C GLU A 419 24.46 9.62 10.80
N GLU A 420 23.83 10.44 9.97
CA GLU A 420 24.27 11.83 9.73
C GLU A 420 23.95 12.78 10.90
N ASN A 421 22.95 12.44 11.72
CA ASN A 421 22.48 13.31 12.81
C ASN A 421 22.64 12.66 14.19
N TRP A 422 23.50 11.66 14.33
CA TRP A 422 23.59 10.83 15.52
C TRP A 422 23.82 11.63 16.81
N GLU A 423 24.78 12.53 16.82
CA GLU A 423 25.12 13.35 18.00
C GLU A 423 23.90 14.13 18.53
N LYS A 424 23.05 14.60 17.64
CA LYS A 424 21.84 15.35 17.97
C LYS A 424 20.69 14.43 18.38
N LEU A 425 20.49 13.32 17.65
CA LEU A 425 19.32 12.47 17.80
C LEU A 425 19.48 11.44 18.92
N ALA A 426 20.69 10.92 19.16
CA ALA A 426 20.90 9.86 20.14
C ALA A 426 20.37 10.21 21.55
N PRO A 427 20.65 11.40 22.14
CA PRO A 427 20.12 11.76 23.46
C PRO A 427 18.58 11.85 23.49
N GLN A 428 17.95 12.22 22.37
CA GLN A 428 16.50 12.38 22.27
C GLN A 428 15.78 11.05 22.05
N LEU A 429 16.50 10.06 21.47
CA LEU A 429 15.95 8.74 21.08
C LEU A 429 16.31 7.63 22.09
N GLN A 430 17.06 7.95 23.14
CA GLN A 430 17.45 6.98 24.15
C GLN A 430 16.22 6.27 24.76
N GLY A 431 16.19 4.93 24.71
CA GLY A 431 15.10 4.08 25.19
C GLY A 431 13.82 4.16 24.37
N LYS A 432 13.84 4.77 23.17
CA LYS A 432 12.63 5.00 22.36
C LYS A 432 12.54 4.19 21.08
N ILE A 433 13.60 3.54 20.65
CA ILE A 433 13.66 2.78 19.39
C ILE A 433 13.64 1.29 19.68
N HIS A 434 12.58 0.61 19.22
CA HIS A 434 12.45 -0.85 19.28
C HIS A 434 11.98 -1.34 17.93
N VAL A 435 12.85 -2.06 17.20
CA VAL A 435 12.59 -2.59 15.86
C VAL A 435 12.73 -4.11 15.87
N PHE A 436 11.77 -4.80 15.29
CA PHE A 436 11.71 -6.25 15.24
C PHE A 436 11.49 -6.70 13.81
N MET A 437 12.33 -7.62 13.32
CA MET A 437 12.31 -8.10 11.95
C MET A 437 12.44 -9.62 11.90
N GLY A 438 11.67 -10.28 11.03
CA GLY A 438 11.87 -11.67 10.71
C GLY A 438 13.05 -11.89 9.77
N ALA A 439 13.96 -12.82 10.08
CA ALA A 439 15.12 -13.12 9.22
C ALA A 439 14.73 -13.68 7.83
N GLU A 440 13.50 -14.16 7.70
CA GLU A 440 12.94 -14.68 6.45
C GLU A 440 11.75 -13.82 6.01
N ASP A 441 11.89 -12.48 6.12
CA ASP A 441 10.78 -11.58 5.77
C ASP A 441 10.28 -11.87 4.35
N THR A 442 8.95 -11.95 4.22
CA THR A 442 8.30 -12.32 2.96
C THR A 442 8.64 -11.35 1.82
N PHE A 443 8.82 -10.07 2.11
CA PHE A 443 9.07 -9.02 1.13
C PHE A 443 10.53 -8.56 1.09
N TYR A 444 11.46 -9.36 1.61
CA TYR A 444 12.90 -9.05 1.67
C TYR A 444 13.21 -7.73 2.38
N LEU A 445 12.46 -7.41 3.45
CA LEU A 445 12.69 -6.20 4.25
C LEU A 445 13.79 -6.38 5.30
N ASP A 446 14.18 -7.62 5.52
CA ASP A 446 15.18 -8.01 6.51
C ASP A 446 16.56 -7.40 6.23
N GLY A 447 16.99 -7.31 4.98
CA GLY A 447 18.30 -6.76 4.62
C GLY A 447 18.47 -5.30 5.06
N ALA A 448 17.50 -4.44 4.80
CA ALA A 448 17.52 -3.03 5.23
C ALA A 448 17.56 -2.91 6.77
N THR A 449 16.82 -3.77 7.49
CA THR A 449 16.82 -3.76 8.96
C THR A 449 18.13 -4.28 9.55
N VAL A 450 18.78 -5.27 8.89
CA VAL A 450 20.14 -5.72 9.26
C VAL A 450 21.16 -4.59 9.11
N LEU A 451 21.09 -3.82 8.02
CA LEU A 451 21.96 -2.65 7.82
C LEU A 451 21.71 -1.55 8.87
N LEU A 452 20.45 -1.30 9.24
CA LEU A 452 20.12 -0.40 10.33
C LEU A 452 20.74 -0.88 11.64
N LYS A 453 20.59 -2.18 11.98
CA LYS A 453 21.18 -2.77 13.17
C LYS A 453 22.69 -2.57 13.22
N GLN A 454 23.39 -2.92 12.13
CA GLN A 454 24.86 -2.75 12.03
C GLN A 454 25.28 -1.28 12.20
N THR A 455 24.50 -0.35 11.69
CA THR A 455 24.76 1.09 11.83
C THR A 455 24.59 1.52 13.28
N LEU A 456 23.50 1.13 13.95
CA LEU A 456 23.25 1.46 15.34
C LEU A 456 24.26 0.78 16.29
N ASP A 457 24.61 -0.48 16.07
CA ASP A 457 25.64 -1.19 16.86
C ASP A 457 26.99 -0.44 16.79
N ARG A 458 27.36 0.09 15.62
CA ARG A 458 28.57 0.89 15.41
C ARG A 458 28.50 2.26 16.10
N LEU A 459 27.35 2.93 16.01
CA LEU A 459 27.14 4.29 16.57
C LEU A 459 26.99 4.27 18.07
N ASN A 460 26.38 3.22 18.63
CA ASN A 460 26.17 3.02 20.07
C ASN A 460 27.42 2.65 20.87
N GLY A 461 28.56 2.38 20.22
CA GLY A 461 29.78 1.88 20.86
C GLY A 461 30.32 2.71 22.06
N ASN A 462 29.77 3.92 22.31
CA ASN A 462 30.12 4.81 23.42
C ASN A 462 28.92 5.34 24.22
N ILE A 463 27.68 4.98 23.86
CA ILE A 463 26.46 5.39 24.58
C ILE A 463 25.75 4.11 24.96
N ALA A 464 25.47 3.88 26.26
CA ALA A 464 24.73 2.71 26.73
C ALA A 464 23.42 2.57 25.95
N GLY A 465 23.42 1.63 24.99
CA GLY A 465 22.40 1.59 23.95
C GLY A 465 21.11 0.97 24.43
N ASP A 466 20.11 1.79 24.67
CA ASP A 466 18.73 1.37 24.93
C ASP A 466 17.91 1.26 23.62
N MET A 467 18.58 1.34 22.46
CA MET A 467 17.93 1.14 21.16
C MET A 467 18.00 -0.33 20.78
N VAL A 468 16.83 -0.94 20.56
CA VAL A 468 16.68 -2.36 20.29
C VAL A 468 16.41 -2.58 18.81
N VAL A 469 17.23 -3.36 18.12
CA VAL A 469 16.95 -3.92 16.80
C VAL A 469 17.17 -5.42 16.85
N GLU A 470 16.09 -6.18 16.77
CA GLU A 470 16.12 -7.65 16.86
C GLU A 470 15.74 -8.29 15.53
N ILE A 471 16.57 -9.25 15.11
CA ILE A 471 16.32 -10.09 13.94
C ILE A 471 15.93 -11.49 14.45
N HIS A 472 14.72 -11.94 14.15
CA HIS A 472 14.14 -13.18 14.64
C HIS A 472 14.33 -14.32 13.62
N PRO A 473 15.19 -15.31 13.91
CA PRO A 473 15.41 -16.46 13.01
C PRO A 473 14.12 -17.24 12.74
N GLY A 474 13.94 -17.71 11.49
CA GLY A 474 12.80 -18.52 11.08
C GLY A 474 11.46 -17.80 11.07
N LYS A 475 11.43 -16.46 11.24
CA LYS A 475 10.20 -15.65 11.17
C LYS A 475 10.09 -14.95 9.82
N SER A 476 8.90 -15.05 9.24
CA SER A 476 8.49 -14.32 8.04
C SER A 476 7.80 -13.01 8.41
N HIS A 477 7.37 -12.23 7.42
CA HIS A 477 6.63 -10.98 7.60
C HIS A 477 5.46 -11.10 8.59
N SER A 478 4.61 -12.10 8.40
CA SER A 478 3.42 -12.28 9.26
C SER A 478 3.70 -13.14 10.50
N SER A 479 4.57 -14.15 10.42
CA SER A 479 4.83 -15.06 11.56
C SER A 479 5.67 -14.41 12.68
N LEU A 480 6.21 -13.23 12.42
CA LEU A 480 6.87 -12.39 13.43
C LEU A 480 5.90 -11.95 14.55
N LEU A 481 4.65 -11.65 14.19
CA LEU A 481 3.63 -11.13 15.10
C LEU A 481 3.05 -12.24 15.98
N THR A 482 3.83 -12.72 16.96
CA THR A 482 3.38 -13.70 17.96
C THR A 482 2.69 -13.02 19.13
N ASN A 483 1.79 -13.74 19.81
CA ASN A 483 1.17 -13.26 21.04
C ASN A 483 2.22 -12.89 22.11
N GLU A 484 3.28 -13.67 22.20
CA GLU A 484 4.40 -13.41 23.14
C GLU A 484 5.08 -12.07 22.84
N LEU A 485 5.41 -11.79 21.58
CA LEU A 485 6.01 -10.53 21.17
C LEU A 485 5.08 -9.34 21.46
N MET A 486 3.78 -9.50 21.18
CA MET A 486 2.78 -8.45 21.43
C MET A 486 2.57 -8.20 22.94
N LEU A 487 2.64 -9.23 23.78
CA LEU A 487 2.60 -9.09 25.24
C LEU A 487 3.88 -8.40 25.77
N ARG A 488 5.04 -8.74 25.22
CA ARG A 488 6.31 -8.08 25.54
C ARG A 488 6.22 -6.57 25.25
N PHE A 489 5.70 -6.16 24.08
CA PHE A 489 5.54 -4.73 23.75
C PHE A 489 4.69 -4.00 24.78
N ARG A 490 3.56 -4.58 25.19
CA ARG A 490 2.69 -3.98 26.20
C ARG A 490 3.43 -3.81 27.53
N LYS A 491 4.18 -4.82 27.96
CA LYS A 491 4.98 -4.78 29.19
C LYS A 491 6.06 -3.70 29.12
N GLU A 492 6.77 -3.60 28.01
CA GLU A 492 7.81 -2.58 27.80
C GLU A 492 7.20 -1.17 27.76
N MET A 493 6.05 -0.95 27.10
CA MET A 493 5.33 0.33 27.11
C MET A 493 4.87 0.72 28.52
N VAL A 494 4.37 -0.23 29.32
CA VAL A 494 4.01 0.01 30.72
C VAL A 494 5.23 0.43 31.52
N GLN A 495 6.35 -0.30 31.39
CA GLN A 495 7.60 0.03 32.08
C GLN A 495 8.13 1.41 31.69
N SER A 496 8.13 1.73 30.39
CA SER A 496 8.54 3.05 29.89
C SER A 496 7.65 4.18 30.45
N PHE A 497 6.34 3.98 30.49
CA PHE A 497 5.40 4.96 31.08
C PHE A 497 5.69 5.19 32.56
N LEU A 498 5.82 4.12 33.34
CA LEU A 498 6.04 4.20 34.78
C LEU A 498 7.40 4.81 35.14
N ALA A 499 8.44 4.54 34.37
CA ALA A 499 9.77 5.11 34.57
C ALA A 499 9.78 6.65 34.48
N HIS A 500 8.80 7.25 33.76
CA HIS A 500 8.69 8.70 33.56
C HIS A 500 7.49 9.32 34.29
N GLN A 501 6.82 8.57 35.19
CA GLN A 501 5.57 9.04 35.81
C GLN A 501 5.76 10.31 36.65
N THR A 502 6.90 10.49 37.29
CA THR A 502 7.20 11.70 38.04
C THR A 502 7.30 12.93 37.14
N GLU A 503 7.98 12.79 36.01
CA GLU A 503 8.09 13.85 34.98
C GLU A 503 6.71 14.19 34.39
N ILE A 504 5.92 13.18 34.07
CA ILE A 504 4.55 13.31 33.54
C ILE A 504 3.64 14.05 34.53
N ASN A 505 3.69 13.68 35.82
CA ASN A 505 2.85 14.29 36.84
C ASN A 505 3.25 15.75 37.13
N ALA A 506 4.53 16.09 37.03
CA ALA A 506 5.01 17.46 37.22
C ALA A 506 4.58 18.41 36.08
N ALA A 507 4.23 17.87 34.90
CA ALA A 507 3.81 18.64 33.71
C ALA A 507 2.28 18.78 33.58
N GLN A 508 1.48 18.11 34.41
CA GLN A 508 0.01 18.19 34.45
C GLN A 508 -0.52 19.21 35.45
#